data_82bce7b1744249baccc289255225ad41
#
_entry.id   82bce7b1744249baccc289255225ad41
#
_cell.length_a   1.000
_cell.length_b   1.000
_cell.length_c   1.000
_cell.angle_alpha   90.00
_cell.angle_beta   90.00
_cell.angle_gamma   90.00
#
_symmetry.space_group_name_H-M   'P 1'
#
loop_
_entity.id
_entity.type
_entity.pdbx_description
1 polymer ?
#
loop_
_entity_poly.entity_id
_entity_poly.type
_entity_poly.pdbx_seq_one_letter_code
_entity_poly.pdbx_strand_id
1 'polypeptide(L)'
;MRKLKRISRTVVCLIAMTGVASIARAQQGFFTREDVIKYTPDWHGERFPDGRPKVPDDILDRMKRVTLEEAWAVLQQNGFMHQYEDGWLSIHPEKVLVGRALTATWMPGRPDVQKLLEEEGAKMHRIGGMNAWPVDMLQKRDVYTCDHFGLKEAGPSVGDNVGNAIYAKSGNGIVYDGAVRDINGLDELPNFVAFVRTYDPSHHYGSLRSGRLLNSTMVSINAPARIGHVMVMPGDVVLGRNGGVIFIPPQLAEQVVKSSEETHLRDIFGHKRLEEGKYTAGQIDTRWTDAIEQDYYQWLKENEEHLPFPKARIEEILKDRKQ
;
A
#
# COMPACT_ATOMS: atom_id res chain seq x y z
N MET A 1 15.15 90.31 -14.48
CA MET A 1 14.96 89.26 -15.47
C MET A 1 15.33 87.91 -14.83
N ARG A 2 14.33 87.14 -14.44
CA ARG A 2 14.48 85.91 -13.66
C ARG A 2 14.32 84.70 -14.59
N LYS A 3 15.32 83.83 -14.66
CA LYS A 3 15.23 82.54 -15.32
C LYS A 3 14.84 81.46 -14.30
N LEU A 4 13.65 80.89 -14.47
CA LEU A 4 13.22 79.71 -13.74
C LEU A 4 13.95 78.45 -14.26
N LYS A 5 14.63 77.75 -13.34
CA LYS A 5 15.13 76.38 -13.61
C LYS A 5 14.01 75.36 -13.35
N ARG A 6 13.66 74.61 -14.39
CA ARG A 6 12.81 73.43 -14.29
C ARG A 6 13.60 72.28 -13.63
N ILE A 7 13.10 71.79 -12.53
CA ILE A 7 13.61 70.56 -11.90
C ILE A 7 12.78 69.41 -12.46
N SER A 8 13.45 68.53 -13.19
CA SER A 8 12.88 67.27 -13.67
C SER A 8 12.89 66.26 -12.52
N ARG A 9 11.70 65.81 -12.10
CA ARG A 9 11.56 64.71 -11.14
C ARG A 9 11.55 63.40 -11.89
N THR A 10 12.68 62.68 -11.88
CA THR A 10 12.76 61.34 -12.33
C THR A 10 12.25 60.43 -11.20
N VAL A 11 11.08 59.85 -11.38
CA VAL A 11 10.51 58.85 -10.47
C VAL A 11 11.19 57.54 -10.83
N VAL A 12 12.07 57.09 -9.97
CA VAL A 12 12.65 55.71 -10.02
C VAL A 12 11.67 54.77 -9.41
N CYS A 13 10.92 54.01 -10.23
CA CYS A 13 10.13 52.85 -9.75
C CYS A 13 11.09 51.71 -9.41
N LEU A 14 11.37 51.52 -8.12
CA LEU A 14 12.01 50.32 -7.61
C LEU A 14 10.92 49.23 -7.61
N ILE A 15 10.95 48.37 -8.61
CA ILE A 15 10.19 47.12 -8.60
C ILE A 15 10.94 46.18 -7.65
N ALA A 16 10.46 46.07 -6.39
CA ALA A 16 10.87 45.03 -5.47
C ALA A 16 10.33 43.70 -5.99
N MET A 17 11.15 42.94 -6.74
CA MET A 17 10.91 41.53 -6.97
C MET A 17 11.09 40.79 -5.64
N THR A 18 10.02 40.65 -4.89
CA THR A 18 9.94 39.64 -3.83
C THR A 18 9.91 38.28 -4.49
N GLY A 19 11.08 37.74 -4.75
CA GLY A 19 11.23 36.32 -5.05
C GLY A 19 10.71 35.53 -3.88
N VAL A 20 9.52 34.96 -4.00
CA VAL A 20 9.08 33.87 -3.11
C VAL A 20 10.02 32.73 -3.41
N ALA A 21 11.14 32.66 -2.71
CA ALA A 21 11.93 31.45 -2.61
C ALA A 21 11.02 30.41 -1.96
N SER A 22 10.42 29.54 -2.77
CA SER A 22 9.86 28.29 -2.28
C SER A 22 11.01 27.56 -1.62
N ILE A 23 11.11 27.70 -0.29
CA ILE A 23 11.99 26.86 0.51
C ILE A 23 11.40 25.46 0.37
N ALA A 24 11.91 24.70 -0.59
CA ALA A 24 11.78 23.26 -0.60
C ALA A 24 12.38 22.81 0.74
N ARG A 25 11.52 22.60 1.74
CA ARG A 25 11.93 21.99 3.00
C ARG A 25 12.33 20.56 2.66
N ALA A 26 13.61 20.33 2.48
CA ALA A 26 14.15 19.00 2.48
C ALA A 26 13.67 18.32 3.78
N GLN A 27 12.83 17.32 3.66
CA GLN A 27 12.49 16.43 4.78
C GLN A 27 13.72 15.55 5.02
N GLN A 28 14.70 16.05 5.73
CA GLN A 28 15.85 15.25 6.12
C GLN A 28 15.36 14.13 7.04
N GLY A 29 15.84 12.92 6.81
CA GLY A 29 15.42 11.72 7.55
C GLY A 29 14.18 10.99 7.01
N PHE A 30 13.39 11.60 6.12
CA PHE A 30 12.24 10.97 5.48
C PHE A 30 12.29 11.16 3.97
N PHE A 31 11.73 10.22 3.22
CA PHE A 31 11.63 10.35 1.77
C PHE A 31 10.76 11.56 1.43
N THR A 32 11.29 12.40 0.56
CA THR A 32 10.55 13.53 0.01
C THR A 32 9.53 13.03 -1.02
N ARG A 33 8.61 13.90 -1.41
CA ARG A 33 7.67 13.61 -2.50
C ARG A 33 8.40 13.21 -3.79
N GLU A 34 9.47 13.89 -4.12
CA GLU A 34 10.31 13.65 -5.29
C GLU A 34 11.01 12.28 -5.22
N ASP A 35 11.49 11.89 -4.04
CA ASP A 35 12.06 10.56 -3.83
C ASP A 35 11.02 9.46 -4.04
N VAL A 36 9.82 9.60 -3.49
CA VAL A 36 8.73 8.64 -3.68
C VAL A 36 8.37 8.49 -5.16
N ILE A 37 8.27 9.60 -5.91
CA ILE A 37 8.01 9.58 -7.35
C ILE A 37 9.13 8.84 -8.10
N LYS A 38 10.39 9.11 -7.74
CA LYS A 38 11.57 8.46 -8.33
C LYS A 38 11.55 6.93 -8.16
N TYR A 39 11.06 6.44 -7.02
CA TYR A 39 10.99 5.00 -6.72
C TYR A 39 9.69 4.32 -7.22
N THR A 40 8.78 5.09 -7.80
CA THR A 40 7.55 4.59 -8.44
C THR A 40 7.38 5.17 -9.85
N PRO A 41 8.39 4.98 -10.74
CA PRO A 41 8.48 5.69 -12.02
C PRO A 41 7.38 5.32 -13.01
N ASP A 42 6.93 4.07 -12.99
CA ASP A 42 5.94 3.54 -13.94
C ASP A 42 4.48 3.86 -13.57
N TRP A 43 4.27 4.54 -12.43
CA TRP A 43 2.94 4.99 -12.06
C TRP A 43 2.61 6.35 -12.68
N HIS A 44 1.66 6.36 -13.60
CA HIS A 44 1.22 7.58 -14.32
C HIS A 44 -0.15 8.10 -13.85
N GLY A 45 -0.77 7.46 -12.87
CA GLY A 45 -2.05 7.85 -12.29
C GLY A 45 -1.95 8.95 -11.24
N GLU A 46 -3.07 9.18 -10.55
CA GLU A 46 -3.15 10.14 -9.44
C GLU A 46 -2.18 9.77 -8.31
N ARG A 47 -1.66 10.80 -7.61
CA ARG A 47 -0.78 10.63 -6.45
C ARG A 47 -1.30 11.39 -5.25
N PHE A 48 -1.02 10.88 -4.07
CA PHE A 48 -1.21 11.61 -2.83
C PHE A 48 -0.24 12.81 -2.72
N PRO A 49 -0.50 13.77 -1.82
CA PRO A 49 0.42 14.91 -1.60
C PRO A 49 1.85 14.50 -1.25
N ASP A 50 2.03 13.36 -0.59
CA ASP A 50 3.33 12.79 -0.23
C ASP A 50 4.04 12.05 -1.39
N GLY A 51 3.44 12.03 -2.59
CA GLY A 51 4.00 11.41 -3.79
C GLY A 51 3.59 9.96 -4.01
N ARG A 52 3.02 9.28 -3.02
CA ARG A 52 2.61 7.87 -3.16
C ARG A 52 1.57 7.70 -4.28
N PRO A 53 1.68 6.64 -5.09
CA PRO A 53 0.64 6.23 -6.01
C PRO A 53 -0.72 6.08 -5.31
N LYS A 54 -1.76 6.63 -5.95
CA LYS A 54 -3.14 6.51 -5.49
C LYS A 54 -3.91 5.60 -6.43
N VAL A 55 -3.71 4.28 -6.26
CA VAL A 55 -4.52 3.29 -6.98
C VAL A 55 -5.99 3.53 -6.69
N PRO A 56 -6.88 3.56 -7.70
CA PRO A 56 -8.31 3.82 -7.53
C PRO A 56 -9.00 2.88 -6.54
N ASP A 57 -9.98 3.39 -5.82
CA ASP A 57 -10.68 2.64 -4.77
C ASP A 57 -11.50 1.48 -5.31
N ASP A 58 -12.03 1.58 -6.53
CA ASP A 58 -12.73 0.49 -7.22
C ASP A 58 -11.80 -0.68 -7.54
N ILE A 59 -10.54 -0.41 -7.92
CA ILE A 59 -9.52 -1.45 -8.12
C ILE A 59 -9.23 -2.17 -6.79
N LEU A 60 -9.13 -1.43 -5.68
CA LEU A 60 -8.93 -2.04 -4.35
C LEU A 60 -10.14 -2.89 -3.92
N ASP A 61 -11.36 -2.49 -4.26
CA ASP A 61 -12.56 -3.28 -3.94
C ASP A 61 -12.62 -4.58 -4.76
N ARG A 62 -12.26 -4.51 -6.03
CA ARG A 62 -12.18 -5.69 -6.91
C ARG A 62 -11.01 -6.60 -6.50
N MET A 63 -9.88 -6.04 -6.05
CA MET A 63 -8.71 -6.78 -5.56
C MET A 63 -9.05 -7.72 -4.40
N LYS A 64 -10.07 -7.45 -3.59
CA LYS A 64 -10.52 -8.33 -2.50
C LYS A 64 -10.93 -9.73 -2.97
N ARG A 65 -11.25 -9.91 -4.26
CA ARG A 65 -11.62 -11.21 -4.84
C ARG A 65 -10.43 -11.96 -5.42
N VAL A 66 -9.32 -11.27 -5.65
CA VAL A 66 -8.11 -11.86 -6.23
C VAL A 66 -7.48 -12.84 -5.25
N THR A 67 -7.05 -14.01 -5.74
CA THR A 67 -6.24 -14.96 -4.96
C THR A 67 -4.76 -14.56 -4.99
N LEU A 68 -3.98 -15.11 -4.06
CA LEU A 68 -2.52 -14.87 -4.05
C LEU A 68 -1.86 -15.46 -5.29
N GLU A 69 -2.33 -16.62 -5.74
CA GLU A 69 -1.84 -17.34 -6.90
C GLU A 69 -2.08 -16.56 -8.21
N GLU A 70 -3.27 -15.97 -8.37
CA GLU A 70 -3.59 -15.15 -9.54
C GLU A 70 -2.75 -13.87 -9.58
N ALA A 71 -2.60 -13.19 -8.44
CA ALA A 71 -1.73 -12.02 -8.34
C ALA A 71 -0.28 -12.41 -8.65
N TRP A 72 0.21 -13.51 -8.06
CA TRP A 72 1.57 -14.00 -8.25
C TRP A 72 1.86 -14.34 -9.72
N ALA A 73 0.93 -14.97 -10.42
CA ALA A 73 1.08 -15.30 -11.83
C ALA A 73 1.29 -14.05 -12.71
N VAL A 74 0.49 -13.00 -12.49
CA VAL A 74 0.65 -11.74 -13.22
C VAL A 74 1.98 -11.06 -12.90
N LEU A 75 2.37 -11.03 -11.63
CA LEU A 75 3.64 -10.45 -11.20
C LEU A 75 4.84 -11.16 -11.83
N GLN A 76 4.83 -12.50 -11.81
CA GLN A 76 5.89 -13.32 -12.42
C GLN A 76 6.01 -13.05 -13.93
N GLN A 77 4.89 -12.98 -14.65
CA GLN A 77 4.88 -12.67 -16.09
C GLN A 77 5.47 -11.28 -16.41
N ASN A 78 5.38 -10.36 -15.46
CA ASN A 78 5.94 -9.00 -15.57
C ASN A 78 7.32 -8.85 -14.93
N GLY A 79 7.99 -9.95 -14.53
CA GLY A 79 9.35 -9.94 -14.00
C GLY A 79 9.48 -9.65 -12.49
N PHE A 80 8.37 -9.57 -11.76
CA PHE A 80 8.34 -9.35 -10.31
C PHE A 80 8.29 -10.69 -9.56
N MET A 81 9.45 -11.30 -9.32
CA MET A 81 9.56 -12.68 -8.82
C MET A 81 9.47 -12.83 -7.30
N HIS A 82 9.71 -11.75 -6.53
CA HIS A 82 9.85 -11.79 -5.07
C HIS A 82 8.94 -10.78 -4.39
N GLN A 83 7.62 -10.96 -4.54
CA GLN A 83 6.60 -10.04 -4.02
C GLN A 83 5.68 -10.69 -2.98
N TYR A 84 5.94 -11.92 -2.59
CA TYR A 84 5.16 -12.69 -1.63
C TYR A 84 5.96 -13.00 -0.36
N GLU A 85 5.29 -12.88 0.79
CA GLU A 85 5.83 -13.22 2.10
C GLU A 85 4.78 -13.96 2.93
N ASP A 86 5.22 -14.94 3.70
CA ASP A 86 4.40 -15.76 4.59
C ASP A 86 4.94 -15.83 6.03
N GLY A 87 4.48 -16.81 6.81
CA GLY A 87 4.96 -17.00 8.18
C GLY A 87 4.41 -15.98 9.16
N TRP A 88 3.19 -15.52 8.94
CA TRP A 88 2.50 -14.52 9.76
C TRP A 88 1.60 -15.14 10.83
N LEU A 89 1.54 -14.49 12.00
CA LEU A 89 0.39 -14.52 12.86
C LEU A 89 -0.60 -13.46 12.38
N SER A 90 -1.90 -13.73 12.49
CA SER A 90 -2.92 -12.83 11.96
C SER A 90 -3.99 -12.50 13.01
N ILE A 91 -4.43 -11.23 12.97
CA ILE A 91 -5.69 -10.79 13.58
C ILE A 91 -6.72 -10.76 12.44
N HIS A 92 -7.90 -11.30 12.66
CA HIS A 92 -8.96 -11.53 11.66
C HIS A 92 -8.48 -12.30 10.41
N PRO A 93 -7.93 -13.53 10.59
CA PRO A 93 -7.38 -14.32 9.47
C PRO A 93 -8.43 -14.71 8.42
N GLU A 94 -9.72 -14.66 8.76
CA GLU A 94 -10.85 -14.92 7.86
C GLU A 94 -11.15 -13.76 6.90
N LYS A 95 -10.53 -12.59 7.11
CA LYS A 95 -10.73 -11.39 6.29
C LYS A 95 -9.58 -11.15 5.35
N VAL A 96 -9.87 -10.41 4.28
CA VAL A 96 -8.88 -10.01 3.29
C VAL A 96 -8.39 -8.61 3.57
N LEU A 97 -7.07 -8.43 3.67
CA LEU A 97 -6.41 -7.13 3.77
C LEU A 97 -6.12 -6.61 2.36
N VAL A 98 -6.71 -5.48 1.99
CA VAL A 98 -6.38 -4.79 0.74
C VAL A 98 -6.26 -3.30 0.98
N GLY A 99 -5.16 -2.71 0.51
CA GLY A 99 -4.95 -1.26 0.56
C GLY A 99 -3.61 -0.84 -0.03
N ARG A 100 -3.31 0.46 0.04
CA ARG A 100 -2.06 1.04 -0.44
C ARG A 100 -1.04 1.09 0.69
N ALA A 101 0.18 0.63 0.45
CA ALA A 101 1.23 0.65 1.45
C ALA A 101 1.64 2.08 1.83
N LEU A 102 1.54 2.43 3.11
CA LEU A 102 2.36 3.47 3.71
C LEU A 102 3.50 2.77 4.43
N THR A 103 4.72 2.94 3.94
CA THR A 103 5.89 2.23 4.45
C THR A 103 6.58 2.98 5.58
N ALA A 104 7.05 2.25 6.58
CA ALA A 104 7.94 2.76 7.63
C ALA A 104 9.02 1.74 7.94
N THR A 105 10.22 2.22 8.27
CA THR A 105 11.36 1.36 8.61
C THR A 105 11.93 1.76 9.96
N TRP A 106 12.22 0.75 10.77
CA TRP A 106 12.83 0.89 12.07
C TRP A 106 14.16 0.12 12.14
N MET A 107 14.98 0.47 13.11
CA MET A 107 16.20 -0.25 13.47
C MET A 107 16.28 -0.42 14.97
N PRO A 108 17.14 -1.30 15.50
CA PRO A 108 17.45 -1.35 16.93
C PRO A 108 17.82 0.04 17.48
N GLY A 109 17.47 0.29 18.74
CA GLY A 109 17.64 1.60 19.37
C GLY A 109 19.04 2.19 19.22
N ARG A 110 19.12 3.39 18.66
CA ARG A 110 20.35 4.17 18.42
C ARG A 110 20.21 5.57 19.01
N PRO A 111 20.66 5.78 20.26
CA PRO A 111 20.50 7.07 20.97
C PRO A 111 21.10 8.27 20.22
N ASP A 112 22.22 8.07 19.52
CA ASP A 112 22.89 9.08 18.71
C ASP A 112 22.02 9.56 17.52
N VAL A 113 21.42 8.60 16.80
CA VAL A 113 20.52 8.87 15.66
C VAL A 113 19.16 9.35 16.15
N GLN A 114 18.64 8.75 17.22
CA GLN A 114 17.35 9.10 17.81
C GLN A 114 17.25 10.61 18.14
N LYS A 115 18.28 11.15 18.76
CA LYS A 115 18.34 12.58 19.13
C LYS A 115 18.20 13.46 17.87
N LEU A 116 18.93 13.15 16.82
CA LEU A 116 18.88 13.87 15.55
C LEU A 116 17.46 13.86 14.97
N LEU A 117 16.85 12.67 14.89
CA LEU A 117 15.51 12.51 14.32
C LEU A 117 14.41 13.15 15.17
N GLU A 118 14.54 13.14 16.50
CA GLU A 118 13.61 13.87 17.39
C GLU A 118 13.72 15.39 17.19
N GLU A 119 14.93 15.93 16.99
CA GLU A 119 15.14 17.36 16.69
C GLU A 119 14.54 17.73 15.31
N GLU A 120 14.69 16.88 14.31
CA GLU A 120 14.08 17.07 12.99
C GLU A 120 12.56 16.97 13.05
N GLY A 121 12.03 15.98 13.74
CA GLY A 121 10.59 15.86 13.95
C GLY A 121 9.98 17.08 14.64
N ALA A 122 10.70 17.65 15.63
CA ALA A 122 10.27 18.88 16.29
C ALA A 122 10.24 20.09 15.33
N LYS A 123 11.25 20.22 14.44
CA LYS A 123 11.25 21.26 13.38
C LYS A 123 10.09 21.11 12.39
N MET A 124 9.65 19.88 12.16
CA MET A 124 8.51 19.55 11.32
C MET A 124 7.16 19.58 12.05
N HIS A 125 7.16 20.03 13.31
CA HIS A 125 5.96 20.07 14.18
C HIS A 125 5.30 18.69 14.39
N ARG A 126 6.07 17.61 14.36
CA ARG A 126 5.58 16.27 14.66
C ARG A 126 5.20 16.15 16.14
N ILE A 127 4.05 15.54 16.42
CA ILE A 127 3.52 15.42 17.79
C ILE A 127 3.70 13.97 18.26
N GLY A 128 3.99 13.79 19.53
CA GLY A 128 4.11 12.45 20.15
C GLY A 128 5.42 11.74 19.83
N GLY A 129 5.44 10.44 20.06
CA GLY A 129 6.57 9.58 19.75
C GLY A 129 6.64 9.24 18.25
N MET A 130 7.80 8.75 17.79
CA MET A 130 8.03 8.39 16.40
C MET A 130 7.02 7.35 15.87
N ASN A 131 6.48 6.49 16.72
CA ASN A 131 5.46 5.51 16.36
C ASN A 131 4.12 6.12 15.91
N ALA A 132 3.85 7.38 16.30
CA ALA A 132 2.66 8.11 15.83
C ALA A 132 2.86 8.77 14.45
N TRP A 133 4.09 9.12 14.09
CA TRP A 133 4.36 9.95 12.91
C TRP A 133 3.92 9.32 11.58
N PRO A 134 4.21 8.03 11.28
CA PRO A 134 3.68 7.40 10.06
C PRO A 134 2.17 7.25 10.11
N VAL A 135 1.60 7.00 11.30
CA VAL A 135 0.15 6.87 11.47
C VAL A 135 -0.57 8.16 11.11
N ASP A 136 0.00 9.33 11.46
CA ASP A 136 -0.55 10.63 11.10
C ASP A 136 -0.59 10.91 9.60
N MET A 137 0.22 10.20 8.80
CA MET A 137 0.27 10.33 7.34
C MET A 137 -0.68 9.37 6.60
N LEU A 138 -1.28 8.39 7.29
CA LEU A 138 -2.22 7.45 6.68
C LEU A 138 -3.42 8.15 6.06
N GLN A 139 -3.82 7.66 4.90
CA GLN A 139 -5.01 8.05 4.18
C GLN A 139 -6.04 6.91 4.21
N LYS A 140 -7.27 7.20 3.83
CA LYS A 140 -8.32 6.18 3.71
C LYS A 140 -7.86 5.04 2.81
N ARG A 141 -8.08 3.79 3.26
CA ARG A 141 -7.68 2.54 2.61
C ARG A 141 -6.16 2.30 2.52
N ASP A 142 -5.35 3.05 3.25
CA ASP A 142 -3.94 2.68 3.41
C ASP A 142 -3.79 1.46 4.32
N VAL A 143 -2.71 0.72 4.13
CA VAL A 143 -2.20 -0.31 5.02
C VAL A 143 -0.89 0.20 5.62
N TYR A 144 -0.80 0.26 6.93
CA TYR A 144 0.48 0.56 7.57
C TYR A 144 1.41 -0.63 7.41
N THR A 145 2.42 -0.47 6.57
CA THR A 145 3.37 -1.52 6.18
C THR A 145 4.73 -1.20 6.79
N CYS A 146 5.10 -1.95 7.81
CA CYS A 146 6.23 -1.59 8.68
C CYS A 146 7.30 -2.68 8.72
N ASP A 147 8.52 -2.32 8.33
CA ASP A 147 9.73 -3.05 8.66
C ASP A 147 10.16 -2.66 10.09
N HIS A 148 9.88 -3.54 11.05
CA HIS A 148 10.38 -3.41 12.43
C HIS A 148 11.50 -4.41 12.69
N PHE A 149 12.39 -4.58 11.71
CA PHE A 149 13.57 -5.45 11.69
C PHE A 149 13.32 -6.89 12.21
N GLY A 150 12.10 -7.42 12.03
CA GLY A 150 11.73 -8.75 12.50
C GLY A 150 11.74 -8.89 14.03
N LEU A 151 11.68 -7.79 14.78
CA LEU A 151 11.73 -7.79 16.24
C LEU A 151 10.57 -8.61 16.81
N LYS A 152 10.92 -9.66 17.56
CA LYS A 152 9.95 -10.57 18.21
C LYS A 152 9.82 -10.31 19.70
N GLU A 153 10.78 -9.63 20.31
CA GLU A 153 10.86 -9.41 21.76
C GLU A 153 11.14 -7.92 22.04
N ALA A 154 10.66 -7.48 23.20
CA ALA A 154 10.98 -6.16 23.79
C ALA A 154 10.74 -4.95 22.87
N GLY A 155 9.50 -4.50 22.77
CA GLY A 155 9.22 -3.15 22.30
C GLY A 155 8.36 -3.00 21.05
N PRO A 156 7.20 -3.69 20.96
CA PRO A 156 6.28 -3.45 19.87
C PRO A 156 5.83 -1.99 19.84
N SER A 157 5.92 -1.36 18.66
CA SER A 157 5.51 0.04 18.49
C SER A 157 4.00 0.18 18.24
N VAL A 158 3.31 -0.93 17.97
CA VAL A 158 1.86 -1.01 17.77
C VAL A 158 1.22 -1.79 18.92
N GLY A 159 0.28 -1.14 19.58
CA GLY A 159 -0.64 -1.70 20.54
C GLY A 159 -2.02 -1.08 20.32
N ASP A 160 -2.93 -1.20 21.27
CA ASP A 160 -4.32 -0.76 21.19
C ASP A 160 -4.47 0.69 20.71
N ASN A 161 -3.88 1.66 21.38
CA ASN A 161 -4.04 3.08 21.02
C ASN A 161 -3.54 3.39 19.59
N VAL A 162 -2.40 2.84 19.20
CA VAL A 162 -1.84 3.04 17.87
C VAL A 162 -2.65 2.30 16.82
N GLY A 163 -3.12 1.09 17.12
CA GLY A 163 -4.02 0.33 16.25
C GLY A 163 -5.35 1.05 16.01
N ASN A 164 -5.97 1.59 17.06
CA ASN A 164 -7.18 2.43 16.95
C ASN A 164 -6.94 3.67 16.07
N ALA A 165 -5.79 4.34 16.22
CA ALA A 165 -5.45 5.50 15.39
C ALA A 165 -5.26 5.10 13.91
N ILE A 166 -4.58 3.98 13.63
CA ILE A 166 -4.44 3.42 12.28
C ILE A 166 -5.82 3.14 11.68
N TYR A 167 -6.66 2.44 12.42
CA TYR A 167 -8.01 2.08 11.97
C TYR A 167 -8.90 3.31 11.73
N ALA A 168 -8.89 4.28 12.64
CA ALA A 168 -9.66 5.51 12.50
C ALA A 168 -9.29 6.29 11.23
N LYS A 169 -8.00 6.34 10.88
CA LYS A 169 -7.52 7.05 9.69
C LYS A 169 -7.74 6.27 8.39
N SER A 170 -7.33 5.02 8.38
CA SER A 170 -7.32 4.21 7.15
C SER A 170 -8.61 3.39 6.95
N GLY A 171 -9.28 3.00 8.02
CA GLY A 171 -10.35 1.99 8.02
C GLY A 171 -9.80 0.59 7.71
N ASN A 172 -8.51 0.36 7.93
CA ASN A 172 -7.79 -0.83 7.52
C ASN A 172 -6.81 -1.28 8.62
N GLY A 173 -6.03 -2.31 8.35
CA GLY A 173 -5.07 -2.90 9.26
C GLY A 173 -3.62 -2.68 8.88
N ILE A 174 -2.78 -3.69 9.20
CA ILE A 174 -1.32 -3.57 9.12
C ILE A 174 -0.67 -4.81 8.49
N VAL A 175 0.50 -4.61 7.87
CA VAL A 175 1.53 -5.63 7.69
C VAL A 175 2.75 -5.17 8.49
N TYR A 176 3.11 -5.92 9.52
CA TYR A 176 4.10 -5.48 10.49
C TYR A 176 5.16 -6.55 10.71
N ASP A 177 6.35 -6.32 10.13
CA ASP A 177 7.48 -7.25 10.26
C ASP A 177 8.16 -7.09 11.63
N GLY A 178 7.43 -7.48 12.66
CA GLY A 178 7.79 -7.37 14.06
C GLY A 178 6.68 -7.83 15.00
N ALA A 179 6.77 -7.47 16.27
CA ALA A 179 5.80 -7.80 17.30
C ALA A 179 4.74 -6.71 17.46
N VAL A 180 3.51 -7.11 17.85
CA VAL A 180 2.46 -6.22 18.33
C VAL A 180 2.01 -6.64 19.74
N ARG A 181 1.35 -5.74 20.45
CA ARG A 181 0.80 -5.99 21.79
C ARG A 181 -0.68 -5.61 21.87
N ASP A 182 -1.27 -5.78 23.04
CA ASP A 182 -2.67 -5.40 23.33
C ASP A 182 -3.66 -6.04 22.36
N ILE A 183 -3.48 -7.35 22.10
CA ILE A 183 -4.19 -8.10 21.04
C ILE A 183 -5.70 -8.01 21.18
N ASN A 184 -6.24 -8.09 22.40
CA ASN A 184 -7.68 -8.02 22.62
C ASN A 184 -8.28 -6.71 22.10
N GLY A 185 -7.61 -5.57 22.35
CA GLY A 185 -8.07 -4.27 21.86
C GLY A 185 -7.94 -4.13 20.33
N LEU A 186 -6.96 -4.79 19.70
CA LEU A 186 -6.84 -4.84 18.25
C LEU A 186 -7.90 -5.74 17.60
N ASP A 187 -8.26 -6.84 18.25
CA ASP A 187 -9.28 -7.79 17.78
C ASP A 187 -10.70 -7.21 17.85
N GLU A 188 -10.95 -6.26 18.75
CA GLU A 188 -12.22 -5.53 18.84
C GLU A 188 -12.49 -4.62 17.63
N LEU A 189 -11.45 -4.29 16.84
CA LEU A 189 -11.58 -3.44 15.65
C LEU A 189 -12.07 -4.25 14.44
N PRO A 190 -13.30 -4.07 13.95
CA PRO A 190 -13.98 -5.06 13.12
C PRO A 190 -13.32 -5.34 11.76
N ASN A 191 -12.49 -4.45 11.24
CA ASN A 191 -11.78 -4.63 9.96
C ASN A 191 -10.27 -4.36 10.09
N PHE A 192 -9.73 -4.47 11.30
CA PHE A 192 -8.30 -4.35 11.54
C PHE A 192 -7.61 -5.70 11.25
N VAL A 193 -7.42 -5.99 9.97
CA VAL A 193 -6.70 -7.21 9.56
C VAL A 193 -5.21 -6.97 9.74
N ALA A 194 -4.56 -7.82 10.54
CA ALA A 194 -3.13 -7.68 10.82
C ALA A 194 -2.35 -8.93 10.46
N PHE A 195 -1.21 -8.73 9.80
CA PHE A 195 -0.18 -9.73 9.56
C PHE A 195 1.07 -9.30 10.31
N VAL A 196 1.47 -10.08 11.34
CA VAL A 196 2.55 -9.75 12.29
C VAL A 196 3.46 -10.95 12.53
N ARG A 197 4.68 -10.73 13.04
CA ARG A 197 5.59 -11.86 13.32
C ARG A 197 5.31 -12.55 14.64
N THR A 198 4.91 -11.79 15.66
CA THR A 198 4.61 -12.33 16.98
C THR A 198 3.80 -11.35 17.83
N TYR A 199 3.38 -11.81 19.00
CA TYR A 199 2.77 -11.01 20.05
C TYR A 199 3.77 -10.90 21.21
N ASP A 200 3.98 -9.68 21.72
CA ASP A 200 4.86 -9.43 22.86
C ASP A 200 4.24 -8.38 23.80
N PRO A 201 4.10 -8.66 25.10
CA PRO A 201 3.41 -7.77 26.04
C PRO A 201 4.26 -6.58 26.50
N SER A 202 5.51 -6.49 26.08
CA SER A 202 6.40 -5.42 26.53
C SER A 202 6.02 -4.05 25.99
N HIS A 203 6.54 -3.01 26.64
CA HIS A 203 6.30 -1.63 26.22
C HIS A 203 7.32 -1.15 25.19
N HIS A 204 6.82 -0.37 24.23
CA HIS A 204 7.66 0.37 23.31
C HIS A 204 8.36 1.55 24.05
N TYR A 205 9.67 1.65 23.88
CA TYR A 205 10.49 2.75 24.36
C TYR A 205 11.23 3.38 23.18
N GLY A 206 10.52 4.20 22.42
CA GLY A 206 11.01 4.85 21.21
C GLY A 206 11.34 6.33 21.37
N SER A 207 11.55 6.82 22.62
CA SER A 207 11.89 8.21 22.88
C SER A 207 12.85 8.36 24.04
N LEU A 208 13.91 9.12 23.83
CA LEU A 208 14.88 9.48 24.88
C LEU A 208 14.26 10.37 25.98
N ARG A 209 13.18 11.10 25.63
CA ARG A 209 12.47 11.98 26.58
C ARG A 209 11.79 11.21 27.71
N SER A 210 11.53 9.92 27.51
CA SER A 210 10.92 9.08 28.54
C SER A 210 11.88 8.67 29.66
N GLY A 211 13.18 8.91 29.51
CA GLY A 211 14.23 8.48 30.46
C GLY A 211 14.39 6.95 30.53
N ARG A 212 13.86 6.20 29.57
CA ARG A 212 13.92 4.75 29.49
C ARG A 212 14.88 4.29 28.40
N LEU A 213 15.30 3.03 28.47
CA LEU A 213 16.13 2.44 27.42
C LEU A 213 15.37 2.43 26.09
N LEU A 214 16.05 2.79 25.03
CA LEU A 214 15.52 2.87 23.68
C LEU A 214 15.49 1.46 23.07
N ASN A 215 14.31 0.97 22.68
CA ASN A 215 14.16 -0.33 22.02
C ASN A 215 14.39 -0.23 20.51
N SER A 216 13.82 0.78 19.89
CA SER A 216 13.90 0.97 18.45
C SER A 216 13.92 2.45 18.06
N THR A 217 14.49 2.74 16.94
CA THR A 217 14.56 4.08 16.32
C THR A 217 13.97 4.01 14.93
N MET A 218 13.03 4.90 14.60
CA MET A 218 12.47 4.98 13.25
C MET A 218 13.46 5.61 12.29
N VAL A 219 13.70 4.97 11.15
CA VAL A 219 14.68 5.40 10.15
C VAL A 219 14.05 6.18 9.02
N SER A 220 12.88 5.72 8.55
CA SER A 220 12.24 6.33 7.40
C SER A 220 10.73 6.15 7.40
N ILE A 221 10.05 7.07 6.67
CA ILE A 221 8.65 6.95 6.26
C ILE A 221 8.61 7.17 4.76
N ASN A 222 7.77 6.38 4.06
CA ASN A 222 7.63 6.39 2.60
C ASN A 222 8.94 6.11 1.82
N ALA A 223 9.91 5.43 2.45
CA ALA A 223 11.04 4.81 1.78
C ALA A 223 10.71 3.36 1.40
N PRO A 224 11.47 2.73 0.49
CA PRO A 224 11.42 1.28 0.32
C PRO A 224 11.64 0.58 1.65
N ALA A 225 10.74 -0.34 2.01
CA ALA A 225 10.79 -1.08 3.26
C ALA A 225 10.94 -2.59 2.98
N ARG A 226 11.75 -3.26 3.79
CA ARG A 226 11.93 -4.72 3.66
C ARG A 226 10.97 -5.43 4.60
N ILE A 227 10.02 -6.16 4.04
CA ILE A 227 9.06 -6.98 4.76
C ILE A 227 9.43 -8.45 4.55
N GLY A 228 10.08 -9.04 5.54
CA GLY A 228 10.67 -10.37 5.38
C GLY A 228 11.71 -10.40 4.26
N HIS A 229 11.39 -11.08 3.17
CA HIS A 229 12.24 -11.19 1.98
C HIS A 229 11.83 -10.26 0.84
N VAL A 230 10.72 -9.53 1.01
CA VAL A 230 10.15 -8.67 -0.03
C VAL A 230 10.59 -7.22 0.17
N MET A 231 10.88 -6.53 -0.92
CA MET A 231 11.05 -5.08 -0.93
C MET A 231 9.74 -4.42 -1.37
N VAL A 232 9.14 -3.65 -0.47
CA VAL A 232 7.86 -2.95 -0.68
C VAL A 232 8.12 -1.49 -0.97
N MET A 233 7.53 -1.00 -2.05
CA MET A 233 7.57 0.42 -2.38
C MET A 233 6.37 1.17 -1.78
N PRO A 234 6.52 2.46 -1.42
CA PRO A 234 5.39 3.26 -0.97
C PRO A 234 4.31 3.35 -2.05
N GLY A 235 3.07 2.97 -1.71
CA GLY A 235 1.95 2.93 -2.65
C GLY A 235 1.72 1.61 -3.36
N ASP A 236 2.57 0.59 -3.15
CA ASP A 236 2.26 -0.78 -3.58
C ASP A 236 0.90 -1.21 -3.03
N VAL A 237 0.14 -1.99 -3.80
CA VAL A 237 -1.10 -2.58 -3.30
C VAL A 237 -0.77 -3.81 -2.48
N VAL A 238 -1.19 -3.78 -1.23
CA VAL A 238 -1.10 -4.91 -0.30
C VAL A 238 -2.32 -5.80 -0.51
N LEU A 239 -2.12 -7.08 -0.76
CA LEU A 239 -3.14 -8.12 -0.73
C LEU A 239 -2.71 -9.20 0.27
N GLY A 240 -3.40 -9.25 1.42
CA GLY A 240 -3.14 -10.21 2.49
C GLY A 240 -4.35 -11.13 2.72
N ARG A 241 -4.14 -12.45 2.67
CA ARG A 241 -5.14 -13.49 2.93
C ARG A 241 -4.49 -14.85 3.12
N ASN A 242 -5.20 -15.78 3.74
CA ASN A 242 -4.76 -17.18 3.85
C ASN A 242 -3.36 -17.36 4.45
N GLY A 243 -2.94 -16.48 5.37
CA GLY A 243 -1.63 -16.55 6.02
C GLY A 243 -0.46 -15.98 5.21
N GLY A 244 -0.71 -15.42 4.02
CA GLY A 244 0.29 -14.79 3.17
C GLY A 244 -0.05 -13.35 2.78
N VAL A 245 0.95 -12.60 2.39
CA VAL A 245 0.82 -11.23 1.87
C VAL A 245 1.60 -11.11 0.56
N ILE A 246 0.96 -10.56 -0.46
CA ILE A 246 1.60 -10.20 -1.72
C ILE A 246 1.55 -8.68 -1.92
N PHE A 247 2.64 -8.11 -2.44
CA PHE A 247 2.77 -6.68 -2.69
C PHE A 247 2.81 -6.44 -4.19
N ILE A 248 1.83 -5.70 -4.69
CA ILE A 248 1.58 -5.53 -6.12
C ILE A 248 2.01 -4.11 -6.51
N PRO A 249 2.99 -3.94 -7.41
CA PRO A 249 3.32 -2.63 -7.97
C PRO A 249 2.07 -1.93 -8.50
N PRO A 250 1.86 -0.64 -8.19
CA PRO A 250 0.61 0.06 -8.47
C PRO A 250 0.20 0.04 -9.95
N GLN A 251 1.17 0.08 -10.87
CA GLN A 251 0.92 0.01 -12.32
C GLN A 251 0.37 -1.34 -12.78
N LEU A 252 0.55 -2.41 -12.01
CA LEU A 252 0.02 -3.75 -12.32
C LEU A 252 -1.32 -4.06 -11.64
N ALA A 253 -1.79 -3.22 -10.72
CA ALA A 253 -2.98 -3.50 -9.92
C ALA A 253 -4.24 -3.75 -10.77
N GLU A 254 -4.46 -2.94 -11.81
CA GLU A 254 -5.59 -3.13 -12.72
C GLU A 254 -5.46 -4.40 -13.56
N GLN A 255 -4.25 -4.71 -14.05
CA GLN A 255 -3.98 -5.95 -14.79
C GLN A 255 -4.25 -7.18 -13.94
N VAL A 256 -3.80 -7.18 -12.67
CA VAL A 256 -4.04 -8.27 -11.72
C VAL A 256 -5.54 -8.50 -11.54
N VAL A 257 -6.30 -7.44 -11.30
CA VAL A 257 -7.75 -7.54 -11.12
C VAL A 257 -8.44 -8.07 -12.38
N LYS A 258 -8.12 -7.53 -13.56
CA LYS A 258 -8.73 -7.96 -14.83
C LYS A 258 -8.40 -9.41 -15.16
N SER A 259 -7.17 -9.83 -14.94
CA SER A 259 -6.74 -11.22 -15.15
C SER A 259 -7.45 -12.19 -14.21
N SER A 260 -7.57 -11.83 -12.92
CA SER A 260 -8.29 -12.62 -11.93
C SER A 260 -9.76 -12.79 -12.28
N GLU A 261 -10.44 -11.71 -12.69
CA GLU A 261 -11.86 -11.76 -13.08
C GLU A 261 -12.09 -12.69 -14.28
N GLU A 262 -11.17 -12.68 -15.25
CA GLU A 262 -11.26 -13.59 -16.39
C GLU A 262 -11.01 -15.03 -15.97
N THR A 263 -10.03 -15.29 -15.12
CA THR A 263 -9.75 -16.62 -14.56
C THR A 263 -10.98 -17.16 -13.82
N HIS A 264 -11.59 -16.37 -12.93
CA HIS A 264 -12.80 -16.79 -12.21
C HIS A 264 -13.96 -17.13 -13.14
N LEU A 265 -14.18 -16.38 -14.23
CA LEU A 265 -15.22 -16.70 -15.22
C LEU A 265 -14.92 -18.01 -15.95
N ARG A 266 -13.65 -18.25 -16.29
CA ARG A 266 -13.21 -19.52 -16.89
C ARG A 266 -13.39 -20.70 -15.94
N ASP A 267 -13.11 -20.52 -14.66
CA ASP A 267 -13.29 -21.53 -13.62
C ASP A 267 -14.77 -21.89 -13.43
N ILE A 268 -15.64 -20.87 -13.33
CA ILE A 268 -17.09 -21.10 -13.24
C ILE A 268 -17.60 -21.90 -14.43
N PHE A 269 -17.19 -21.54 -15.64
CA PHE A 269 -17.54 -22.29 -16.86
C PHE A 269 -16.97 -23.71 -16.83
N GLY A 270 -15.70 -23.86 -16.54
CA GLY A 270 -15.01 -25.15 -16.51
C GLY A 270 -15.64 -26.12 -15.52
N HIS A 271 -15.88 -25.65 -14.28
CA HIS A 271 -16.53 -26.45 -13.23
C HIS A 271 -17.92 -26.90 -13.68
N LYS A 272 -18.72 -25.98 -14.23
CA LYS A 272 -20.05 -26.32 -14.74
C LYS A 272 -20.00 -27.38 -15.86
N ARG A 273 -19.07 -27.25 -16.79
CA ARG A 273 -18.92 -28.21 -17.90
C ARG A 273 -18.41 -29.58 -17.43
N LEU A 274 -17.58 -29.62 -16.37
CA LEU A 274 -17.19 -30.87 -15.73
C LEU A 274 -18.37 -31.57 -15.03
N GLU A 275 -19.20 -30.80 -14.29
CA GLU A 275 -20.41 -31.33 -13.65
C GLU A 275 -21.42 -31.89 -14.66
N GLU A 276 -21.57 -31.23 -15.79
CA GLU A 276 -22.42 -31.68 -16.91
C GLU A 276 -21.84 -32.89 -17.66
N GLY A 277 -20.59 -33.26 -17.40
CA GLY A 277 -19.87 -34.33 -18.14
C GLY A 277 -19.59 -33.98 -19.60
N LYS A 278 -19.67 -32.67 -19.96
CA LYS A 278 -19.46 -32.22 -21.34
C LYS A 278 -17.99 -32.26 -21.75
N TYR A 279 -17.10 -31.96 -20.82
CA TYR A 279 -15.63 -32.02 -21.00
C TYR A 279 -14.98 -32.84 -19.89
N THR A 280 -13.82 -33.40 -20.20
CA THR A 280 -12.98 -34.11 -19.22
C THR A 280 -12.08 -33.15 -18.46
N ALA A 281 -11.56 -33.59 -17.30
CA ALA A 281 -10.57 -32.84 -16.54
C ALA A 281 -9.36 -32.46 -17.41
N GLY A 282 -8.82 -33.38 -18.20
CA GLY A 282 -7.70 -33.12 -19.11
C GLY A 282 -8.00 -32.06 -20.19
N GLN A 283 -9.24 -31.87 -20.59
CA GLN A 283 -9.63 -30.84 -21.56
C GLN A 283 -9.79 -29.46 -20.90
N ILE A 284 -10.24 -29.41 -19.64
CA ILE A 284 -10.44 -28.15 -18.91
C ILE A 284 -9.12 -27.63 -18.28
N ASP A 285 -8.27 -28.56 -17.81
CA ASP A 285 -7.01 -28.23 -17.11
C ASP A 285 -5.82 -28.01 -18.08
N THR A 286 -6.09 -27.75 -19.34
CA THR A 286 -5.09 -27.44 -20.37
C THR A 286 -5.48 -26.22 -21.17
N ARG A 287 -4.64 -25.81 -22.11
CA ARG A 287 -5.03 -24.79 -23.09
C ARG A 287 -6.26 -25.25 -23.85
N TRP A 288 -7.33 -24.49 -23.79
CA TRP A 288 -8.58 -24.81 -24.46
C TRP A 288 -8.45 -24.81 -25.98
N THR A 289 -9.17 -25.74 -26.63
CA THR A 289 -9.34 -25.75 -28.07
C THR A 289 -10.31 -24.65 -28.50
N ASP A 290 -10.28 -24.27 -29.78
CA ASP A 290 -11.22 -23.29 -30.34
C ASP A 290 -12.70 -23.63 -30.06
N ALA A 291 -13.03 -24.93 -30.05
CA ALA A 291 -14.37 -25.39 -29.75
C ALA A 291 -14.80 -25.10 -28.29
N ILE A 292 -13.88 -25.31 -27.34
CA ILE A 292 -14.11 -25.00 -25.91
C ILE A 292 -14.20 -23.48 -25.71
N GLU A 293 -13.30 -22.71 -26.34
CA GLU A 293 -13.35 -21.25 -26.32
C GLU A 293 -14.68 -20.71 -26.89
N GLN A 294 -15.18 -21.26 -27.99
CA GLN A 294 -16.47 -20.88 -28.55
C GLN A 294 -17.61 -21.18 -27.59
N ASP A 295 -17.64 -22.37 -26.98
CA ASP A 295 -18.62 -22.75 -25.96
C ASP A 295 -18.56 -21.79 -24.74
N TYR A 296 -17.38 -21.43 -24.28
CA TYR A 296 -17.20 -20.47 -23.19
C TYR A 296 -17.79 -19.10 -23.51
N TYR A 297 -17.50 -18.54 -24.69
CA TYR A 297 -18.02 -17.24 -25.06
C TYR A 297 -19.54 -17.26 -25.32
N GLN A 298 -20.08 -18.36 -25.85
CA GLN A 298 -21.52 -18.52 -25.98
C GLN A 298 -22.18 -18.58 -24.60
N TRP A 299 -21.60 -19.37 -23.69
CA TRP A 299 -22.06 -19.47 -22.32
C TRP A 299 -21.98 -18.13 -21.55
N LEU A 300 -20.94 -17.34 -21.73
CA LEU A 300 -20.85 -15.99 -21.15
C LEU A 300 -22.02 -15.11 -21.57
N LYS A 301 -22.38 -15.10 -22.86
CA LYS A 301 -23.51 -14.32 -23.38
C LYS A 301 -24.83 -14.77 -22.80
N GLU A 302 -25.02 -16.08 -22.68
CA GLU A 302 -26.27 -16.65 -22.18
C GLU A 302 -26.47 -16.46 -20.67
N ASN A 303 -25.40 -16.26 -19.93
CA ASN A 303 -25.42 -16.17 -18.46
C ASN A 303 -25.00 -14.79 -17.92
N GLU A 304 -24.80 -13.78 -18.74
CA GLU A 304 -24.26 -12.47 -18.33
C GLU A 304 -25.02 -11.82 -17.17
N GLU A 305 -26.34 -12.04 -17.03
CA GLU A 305 -27.18 -11.49 -15.95
C GLU A 305 -27.05 -12.27 -14.63
N HIS A 306 -26.44 -13.47 -14.64
CA HIS A 306 -26.36 -14.37 -13.48
C HIS A 306 -24.92 -14.54 -12.96
N LEU A 307 -23.92 -14.00 -13.67
CA LEU A 307 -22.53 -14.10 -13.27
C LEU A 307 -22.17 -13.07 -12.19
N PRO A 308 -21.22 -13.38 -11.29
CA PRO A 308 -20.90 -12.54 -10.14
C PRO A 308 -20.03 -11.31 -10.49
N PHE A 309 -20.04 -10.90 -11.77
CA PHE A 309 -19.28 -9.76 -12.29
C PHE A 309 -20.19 -8.76 -12.99
N PRO A 310 -19.81 -7.47 -13.01
CA PRO A 310 -20.58 -6.47 -13.74
C PRO A 310 -20.70 -6.82 -15.23
N LYS A 311 -21.90 -6.65 -15.80
CA LYS A 311 -22.16 -6.89 -17.23
C LYS A 311 -21.17 -6.19 -18.15
N ALA A 312 -20.81 -4.94 -17.85
CA ALA A 312 -19.82 -4.17 -18.61
C ALA A 312 -18.44 -4.88 -18.69
N ARG A 313 -18.06 -5.62 -17.64
CA ARG A 313 -16.80 -6.39 -17.65
C ARG A 313 -16.91 -7.61 -18.56
N ILE A 314 -18.05 -8.30 -18.55
CA ILE A 314 -18.29 -9.44 -19.45
C ILE A 314 -18.31 -8.98 -20.91
N GLU A 315 -18.95 -7.84 -21.19
CA GLU A 315 -18.94 -7.22 -22.53
C GLU A 315 -17.53 -6.83 -22.99
N GLU A 316 -16.67 -6.33 -22.09
CA GLU A 316 -15.26 -6.03 -22.37
C GLU A 316 -14.52 -7.30 -22.82
N ILE A 317 -14.61 -8.38 -22.03
CA ILE A 317 -14.00 -9.70 -22.38
C ILE A 317 -14.51 -10.22 -23.73
N LEU A 318 -15.81 -10.08 -24.01
CA LEU A 318 -16.39 -10.50 -25.29
C LEU A 318 -15.94 -9.65 -26.50
N LYS A 319 -15.54 -8.40 -26.27
CA LYS A 319 -15.00 -7.48 -27.31
C LYS A 319 -13.53 -7.76 -27.62
N ASP A 320 -12.72 -7.99 -26.61
CA ASP A 320 -11.27 -8.21 -26.73
C ASP A 320 -10.95 -9.43 -27.60
N ARG A 321 -11.85 -10.42 -27.68
CA ARG A 321 -11.75 -11.56 -28.59
C ARG A 321 -11.85 -11.21 -30.09
N LYS A 322 -12.50 -10.10 -30.43
CA LYS A 322 -12.78 -9.77 -31.85
C LYS A 322 -11.61 -9.10 -32.56
N GLN A 323 -10.53 -8.83 -31.81
CA GLN A 323 -9.28 -8.31 -32.34
C GLN A 323 -8.22 -9.43 -32.40
#